data_95c077389a4a02c8d548738b700b1894
#
_entry.id   95c077389a4a02c8d548738b700b1894
#
_cell.length_a   1.000
_cell.length_b   1.000
_cell.length_c   1.000
_cell.angle_alpha   90.00
_cell.angle_beta   90.00
_cell.angle_gamma   90.00
#
_symmetry.space_group_name_H-M   'P 1'
#
loop_
_entity.id
_entity.type
_entity.pdbx_description
1 polymer ?
#
loop_
_entity_poly.entity_id
_entity_poly.type
_entity_poly.pdbx_seq_one_letter_code
_entity_poly.pdbx_strand_id
1 'polypeptide(L)'
;VLLAAVILLLPAMVWGRPFVFGDTIFYDGWGGDVLDALQRPWPHPGQSWVAGRSLHGWGFGLHDATLADLRFNLTWLTARSAFYAAPFHLLARLGGLWLVAGLQALASAWVVKVAIRALAPASSGLIYIGVIATLAATSSLGFVTAYAMPDIFGGLAVLAAAVLIVFPDRLGRADRLGLIALIVYAVLAHAENGLNVAAAFVLGFLWYWRSGAGWRAAFARAAPTAIALMIGLAMAGGGGWILNLAFGRPVHMAPFAASRMLADGDAQSYLRQACPGARLAACDLANSPPADVEHYLWVYPLEGLPPARIADPAKYTLAQFDRLQLRHVTDAEAEQRERFVAEQGQLVVGGLRTDGLRFARTAWTNGVVAFLNFGVSRDFDSARLVTRGGRTQLREQMDAILPSGVECVRPEAEACGRYDLGWIAPLQYVAVLLSFVFLGVCGLRRTASPTSELFDFLSLTLGLVLVNAFLCGAISGPYGRYQARVEWLIPLGALFLVVQWAERAALARSGQAEATPVAAGRRREALATPSGPG
;
A
#
# COMPACT_ATOMS: atom_id res chain seq x y z
N VAL A 1 -4.65 -22.78 -7.21
CA VAL A 1 -3.87 -21.59 -6.87
C VAL A 1 -2.75 -21.35 -7.87
N LEU A 2 -1.91 -22.36 -8.20
CA LEU A 2 -0.78 -22.17 -9.13
C LEU A 2 -1.22 -21.64 -10.51
N LEU A 3 -2.22 -22.26 -11.16
CA LEU A 3 -2.74 -21.78 -12.43
C LEU A 3 -3.27 -20.32 -12.33
N ALA A 4 -3.96 -20.00 -11.23
CA ALA A 4 -4.45 -18.66 -10.97
C ALA A 4 -3.31 -17.65 -10.80
N ALA A 5 -2.22 -18.03 -10.13
CA ALA A 5 -1.02 -17.18 -10.01
C ALA A 5 -0.37 -16.93 -11.38
N VAL A 6 -0.29 -17.94 -12.25
CA VAL A 6 0.22 -17.79 -13.61
C VAL A 6 -0.68 -16.82 -14.40
N ILE A 7 -2.00 -16.93 -14.30
CA ILE A 7 -2.94 -16.00 -14.97
C ILE A 7 -2.73 -14.56 -14.49
N LEU A 8 -2.52 -14.35 -13.19
CA LEU A 8 -2.23 -13.00 -12.65
C LEU A 8 -0.90 -12.42 -13.16
N LEU A 9 0.05 -13.26 -13.55
CA LEU A 9 1.32 -12.82 -14.12
C LEU A 9 1.28 -12.61 -15.64
N LEU A 10 0.18 -12.94 -16.32
CA LEU A 10 0.08 -12.75 -17.79
C LEU A 10 0.43 -11.33 -18.26
N PRO A 11 0.00 -10.24 -17.57
CA PRO A 11 0.44 -8.90 -17.96
C PRO A 11 1.96 -8.76 -18.02
N ALA A 12 2.68 -9.22 -16.98
CA ALA A 12 4.14 -9.18 -16.95
C ALA A 12 4.77 -10.12 -18.00
N MET A 13 4.16 -11.29 -18.25
CA MET A 13 4.63 -12.23 -19.28
C MET A 13 4.51 -11.65 -20.69
N VAL A 14 3.42 -10.94 -20.98
CA VAL A 14 3.20 -10.26 -22.27
C VAL A 14 4.27 -9.18 -22.50
N TRP A 15 4.68 -8.47 -21.43
CA TRP A 15 5.74 -7.45 -21.50
C TRP A 15 7.15 -8.02 -21.28
N GLY A 16 7.28 -9.33 -21.07
CA GLY A 16 8.56 -10.02 -20.91
C GLY A 16 9.23 -9.86 -19.55
N ARG A 17 8.67 -9.08 -18.63
CA ARG A 17 9.24 -8.85 -17.28
C ARG A 17 8.22 -8.34 -16.28
N PRO A 18 8.47 -8.53 -14.96
CA PRO A 18 7.71 -7.86 -13.90
C PRO A 18 7.82 -6.32 -14.02
N PHE A 19 6.77 -5.63 -13.56
CA PHE A 19 6.76 -4.18 -13.53
C PHE A 19 7.65 -3.64 -12.41
N VAL A 20 8.34 -2.54 -12.68
CA VAL A 20 9.25 -1.89 -11.74
C VAL A 20 8.94 -0.40 -11.65
N PHE A 21 9.30 0.20 -10.52
CA PHE A 21 9.20 1.63 -10.25
C PHE A 21 10.55 2.12 -9.68
N GLY A 22 10.76 3.43 -9.60
CA GLY A 22 11.97 3.96 -9.00
C GLY A 22 12.24 3.43 -7.59
N ASP A 23 11.18 3.25 -6.80
CA ASP A 23 11.30 2.69 -5.46
C ASP A 23 11.76 1.23 -5.43
N THR A 24 11.58 0.46 -6.51
CA THR A 24 12.03 -0.95 -6.58
C THR A 24 13.53 -1.07 -6.29
N ILE A 25 14.33 -0.16 -6.85
CA ILE A 25 15.78 -0.13 -6.64
C ILE A 25 16.10 0.23 -5.19
N PHE A 26 15.36 1.19 -4.64
CA PHE A 26 15.55 1.57 -3.24
C PHE A 26 15.16 0.45 -2.27
N TYR A 27 14.16 -0.39 -2.61
CA TYR A 27 13.87 -1.60 -1.83
C TYR A 27 15.01 -2.61 -1.89
N ASP A 28 15.60 -2.83 -3.07
CA ASP A 28 16.76 -3.74 -3.21
C ASP A 28 17.95 -3.25 -2.40
N GLY A 29 18.33 -1.99 -2.58
CA GLY A 29 19.44 -1.39 -1.87
C GLY A 29 19.24 -1.34 -0.36
N TRP A 30 18.10 -0.84 0.10
CA TRP A 30 17.77 -0.80 1.53
C TRP A 30 17.76 -2.19 2.16
N GLY A 31 17.23 -3.19 1.43
CA GLY A 31 17.25 -4.58 1.89
C GLY A 31 18.66 -5.10 2.11
N GLY A 32 19.58 -4.81 1.19
CA GLY A 32 21.00 -5.15 1.33
C GLY A 32 21.64 -4.46 2.55
N ASP A 33 21.41 -3.15 2.70
CA ASP A 33 21.96 -2.37 3.83
C ASP A 33 21.45 -2.86 5.19
N VAL A 34 20.16 -3.21 5.29
CA VAL A 34 19.56 -3.80 6.51
C VAL A 34 20.22 -5.14 6.84
N LEU A 35 20.34 -6.04 5.86
CA LEU A 35 20.93 -7.35 6.07
C LEU A 35 22.40 -7.23 6.48
N ASP A 36 23.13 -6.35 5.84
CA ASP A 36 24.52 -6.06 6.18
C ASP A 36 24.65 -5.51 7.61
N ALA A 37 23.78 -4.59 8.01
CA ALA A 37 23.78 -4.04 9.37
C ALA A 37 23.48 -5.12 10.42
N LEU A 38 22.54 -6.03 10.13
CA LEU A 38 22.16 -7.11 11.03
C LEU A 38 23.22 -8.21 11.19
N GLN A 39 24.11 -8.40 10.19
CA GLN A 39 25.16 -9.43 10.21
C GLN A 39 26.38 -9.03 11.02
N ARG A 40 26.52 -7.76 11.41
CA ARG A 40 27.67 -7.27 12.14
C ARG A 40 27.53 -7.42 13.65
N PRO A 41 28.67 -7.53 14.40
CA PRO A 41 28.62 -7.56 15.86
C PRO A 41 28.07 -6.23 16.42
N TRP A 42 27.10 -6.31 17.32
CA TRP A 42 26.45 -5.18 17.98
C TRP A 42 27.09 -4.89 19.36
N PRO A 43 27.03 -3.62 19.86
CA PRO A 43 26.64 -2.37 19.19
C PRO A 43 27.76 -1.80 18.33
N HIS A 44 27.41 -1.13 17.22
CA HIS A 44 28.38 -0.41 16.42
C HIS A 44 28.65 0.98 17.00
N PRO A 45 29.91 1.36 17.27
CA PRO A 45 30.23 2.76 17.48
C PRO A 45 29.96 3.53 16.18
N GLY A 46 29.14 4.57 16.26
CA GLY A 46 28.46 5.26 15.14
C GLY A 46 29.29 5.79 13.97
N GLN A 47 30.62 5.65 13.98
CA GLN A 47 31.50 6.11 12.89
C GLN A 47 32.09 4.98 12.03
N SER A 48 32.17 3.75 12.54
CA SER A 48 32.83 2.66 11.80
C SER A 48 32.01 2.08 10.66
N TRP A 49 30.70 2.39 10.62
CA TRP A 49 29.80 1.83 9.62
C TRP A 49 29.95 2.49 8.25
N VAL A 50 30.33 3.76 8.21
CA VAL A 50 30.46 4.57 6.97
C VAL A 50 31.85 4.50 6.35
N ALA A 51 32.88 4.24 7.16
CA ALA A 51 34.28 4.30 6.72
C ALA A 51 34.58 3.24 5.65
N GLY A 52 34.83 3.68 4.44
CA GLY A 52 35.34 2.86 3.33
C GLY A 52 34.30 2.09 2.52
N ARG A 53 33.01 2.48 2.53
CA ARG A 53 31.98 1.81 1.75
C ARG A 53 31.35 2.72 0.70
N SER A 54 31.27 2.20 -0.51
CA SER A 54 30.24 2.62 -1.44
C SER A 54 28.90 2.18 -0.85
N LEU A 55 28.00 3.12 -0.63
CA LEU A 55 26.62 2.84 -0.21
C LEU A 55 25.90 2.26 -1.43
N HIS A 56 26.02 0.95 -1.63
CA HIS A 56 25.53 0.25 -2.82
C HIS A 56 24.02 0.37 -3.03
N GLY A 57 23.27 0.55 -1.94
CA GLY A 57 21.80 0.71 -2.00
C GLY A 57 21.33 2.10 -2.37
N TRP A 58 22.19 3.07 -2.49
CA TRP A 58 21.78 4.48 -2.50
C TRP A 58 21.56 5.07 -3.89
N GLY A 59 21.95 4.37 -4.96
CA GLY A 59 21.73 4.86 -6.33
C GLY A 59 22.36 6.22 -6.66
N PHE A 60 23.08 6.82 -5.70
CA PHE A 60 23.53 8.20 -5.77
C PHE A 60 24.95 8.39 -6.28
N GLY A 61 25.68 7.35 -6.59
CA GLY A 61 27.00 7.46 -7.21
C GLY A 61 28.06 8.24 -6.43
N LEU A 62 27.86 8.50 -5.16
CA LEU A 62 28.85 9.12 -4.30
C LEU A 62 29.88 8.06 -3.89
N HIS A 63 31.03 8.05 -4.55
CA HIS A 63 32.12 7.12 -4.23
C HIS A 63 32.73 7.37 -2.85
N ASP A 64 32.61 8.61 -2.35
CA ASP A 64 33.20 9.07 -1.08
C ASP A 64 32.12 9.67 -0.16
N ALA A 65 31.02 8.94 0.05
CA ALA A 65 29.92 9.40 0.89
C ALA A 65 30.39 9.75 2.32
N THR A 66 30.03 10.93 2.78
CA THR A 66 30.32 11.43 4.12
C THR A 66 29.30 10.92 5.14
N LEU A 67 29.59 11.12 6.44
CA LEU A 67 28.61 10.85 7.50
C LEU A 67 27.36 11.72 7.35
N ALA A 68 27.50 12.97 6.87
CA ALA A 68 26.36 13.86 6.61
C ALA A 68 25.48 13.32 5.48
N ASP A 69 26.06 12.82 4.40
CA ASP A 69 25.33 12.17 3.31
C ASP A 69 24.52 10.98 3.83
N LEU A 70 25.13 10.13 4.67
CA LEU A 70 24.44 9.01 5.30
C LEU A 70 23.26 9.47 6.16
N ARG A 71 23.48 10.43 7.06
CA ARG A 71 22.46 10.96 7.97
C ARG A 71 21.24 11.48 7.20
N PHE A 72 21.49 12.29 6.19
CA PHE A 72 20.44 12.83 5.34
C PHE A 72 19.67 11.71 4.63
N ASN A 73 20.38 10.80 4.06
CA ASN A 73 19.80 9.75 3.24
C ASN A 73 19.08 8.67 4.05
N LEU A 74 19.48 8.36 5.30
CA LEU A 74 18.72 7.44 6.15
C LEU A 74 17.24 7.81 6.24
N THR A 75 16.92 9.11 6.24
CA THR A 75 15.53 9.58 6.24
C THR A 75 14.74 9.22 4.97
N TRP A 76 15.43 8.96 3.87
CA TRP A 76 14.84 8.51 2.62
C TRP A 76 14.57 7.02 2.61
N LEU A 77 15.52 6.24 3.10
CA LEU A 77 15.42 4.80 3.14
C LEU A 77 14.29 4.34 4.04
N THR A 78 14.07 5.05 5.14
CA THR A 78 13.00 4.77 6.09
C THR A 78 11.59 5.08 5.58
N ALA A 79 11.45 5.70 4.42
CA ALA A 79 10.19 5.74 3.69
C ALA A 79 9.75 4.36 3.20
N ARG A 80 10.71 3.41 3.15
CA ARG A 80 10.50 2.05 2.70
C ARG A 80 10.68 1.08 3.85
N SER A 81 9.75 0.16 3.99
CA SER A 81 9.80 -0.82 5.07
C SER A 81 10.99 -1.77 4.92
N ALA A 82 11.80 -1.90 5.97
CA ALA A 82 12.85 -2.92 6.06
C ALA A 82 12.28 -4.34 6.01
N PHE A 83 11.06 -4.56 6.50
CA PHE A 83 10.39 -5.86 6.48
C PHE A 83 9.95 -6.32 5.09
N TYR A 84 9.80 -5.39 4.15
CA TYR A 84 9.62 -5.74 2.75
C TYR A 84 10.96 -5.73 2.02
N ALA A 85 11.83 -4.75 2.29
CA ALA A 85 13.09 -4.55 1.60
C ALA A 85 14.06 -5.73 1.77
N ALA A 86 14.27 -6.24 2.99
CA ALA A 86 15.19 -7.34 3.23
C ALA A 86 14.75 -8.66 2.56
N PRO A 87 13.49 -9.14 2.70
CA PRO A 87 13.01 -10.28 1.92
C PRO A 87 13.04 -10.03 0.41
N PHE A 88 12.69 -8.82 -0.05
CA PHE A 88 12.75 -8.43 -1.45
C PHE A 88 14.16 -8.63 -2.02
N HIS A 89 15.19 -8.07 -1.35
CA HIS A 89 16.59 -8.21 -1.74
C HIS A 89 17.01 -9.68 -1.88
N LEU A 90 16.69 -10.51 -0.87
CA LEU A 90 17.01 -11.93 -0.90
C LEU A 90 16.32 -12.65 -2.07
N LEU A 91 15.02 -12.42 -2.25
CA LEU A 91 14.26 -13.05 -3.33
C LEU A 91 14.73 -12.60 -4.71
N ALA A 92 15.05 -11.30 -4.86
CA ALA A 92 15.56 -10.77 -6.11
C ALA A 92 16.93 -11.37 -6.47
N ARG A 93 17.79 -11.65 -5.48
CA ARG A 93 19.09 -12.34 -5.70
C ARG A 93 18.93 -13.83 -5.98
N LEU A 94 17.92 -14.49 -5.40
CA LEU A 94 17.71 -15.94 -5.57
C LEU A 94 17.02 -16.29 -6.90
N GLY A 95 16.08 -15.49 -7.37
CA GLY A 95 15.28 -15.83 -8.55
C GLY A 95 14.79 -14.61 -9.33
N GLY A 96 15.46 -13.46 -9.16
CA GLY A 96 15.10 -12.22 -9.84
C GLY A 96 13.73 -11.69 -9.42
N LEU A 97 13.27 -10.67 -10.12
CA LEU A 97 11.95 -10.06 -9.87
C LEU A 97 10.78 -11.02 -10.15
N TRP A 98 11.00 -12.07 -10.95
CA TRP A 98 9.98 -13.09 -11.20
C TRP A 98 9.64 -13.91 -9.95
N LEU A 99 10.62 -14.17 -9.06
CA LEU A 99 10.36 -14.84 -7.80
C LEU A 99 9.52 -13.95 -6.87
N VAL A 100 9.82 -12.66 -6.82
CA VAL A 100 9.03 -11.68 -6.04
C VAL A 100 7.60 -11.64 -6.56
N ALA A 101 7.41 -11.38 -7.86
CA ALA A 101 6.09 -11.32 -8.49
C ALA A 101 5.33 -12.66 -8.36
N GLY A 102 6.03 -13.78 -8.48
CA GLY A 102 5.45 -15.12 -8.30
C GLY A 102 4.87 -15.35 -6.91
N LEU A 103 5.58 -14.94 -5.86
CA LEU A 103 5.08 -15.05 -4.48
C LEU A 103 3.91 -14.10 -4.22
N GLN A 104 3.94 -12.88 -4.76
CA GLN A 104 2.81 -11.95 -4.71
C GLN A 104 1.58 -12.53 -5.44
N ALA A 105 1.78 -13.15 -6.60
CA ALA A 105 0.71 -13.81 -7.36
C ALA A 105 0.10 -15.01 -6.62
N LEU A 106 0.94 -15.81 -5.97
CA LEU A 106 0.47 -16.92 -5.13
C LEU A 106 -0.36 -16.44 -3.95
N ALA A 107 0.10 -15.38 -3.26
CA ALA A 107 -0.64 -14.76 -2.15
C ALA A 107 -1.98 -14.21 -2.63
N SER A 108 -2.00 -13.46 -3.73
CA SER A 108 -3.22 -12.88 -4.33
C SER A 108 -4.22 -13.97 -4.73
N ALA A 109 -3.76 -14.98 -5.46
CA ALA A 109 -4.58 -16.11 -5.89
C ALA A 109 -5.14 -16.89 -4.69
N TRP A 110 -4.34 -17.08 -3.63
CA TRP A 110 -4.79 -17.76 -2.42
C TRP A 110 -5.86 -16.98 -1.68
N VAL A 111 -5.67 -15.67 -1.44
CA VAL A 111 -6.64 -14.85 -0.71
C VAL A 111 -7.98 -14.78 -1.45
N VAL A 112 -7.97 -14.57 -2.78
CA VAL A 112 -9.19 -14.59 -3.59
C VAL A 112 -9.88 -15.96 -3.52
N LYS A 113 -9.12 -17.07 -3.54
CA LYS A 113 -9.69 -18.43 -3.36
C LYS A 113 -10.35 -18.59 -2.00
N VAL A 114 -9.72 -18.11 -0.92
CA VAL A 114 -10.30 -18.17 0.43
C VAL A 114 -11.59 -17.36 0.48
N ALA A 115 -11.60 -16.16 -0.09
CA ALA A 115 -12.78 -15.31 -0.14
C ALA A 115 -13.95 -15.95 -0.92
N ILE A 116 -13.68 -16.55 -2.09
CA ILE A 116 -14.69 -17.27 -2.88
C ILE A 116 -15.24 -18.46 -2.09
N ARG A 117 -14.39 -19.28 -1.46
CA ARG A 117 -14.85 -20.43 -0.66
C ARG A 117 -15.68 -20.01 0.56
N ALA A 118 -15.32 -18.89 1.19
CA ALA A 118 -16.11 -18.37 2.31
C ALA A 118 -17.49 -17.86 1.86
N LEU A 119 -17.56 -17.27 0.67
CA LEU A 119 -18.81 -16.74 0.10
C LEU A 119 -19.70 -17.86 -0.48
N ALA A 120 -19.11 -18.73 -1.30
CA ALA A 120 -19.79 -19.74 -2.11
C ALA A 120 -19.07 -21.10 -2.00
N PRO A 121 -19.29 -21.85 -0.90
CA PRO A 121 -18.56 -23.09 -0.61
C PRO A 121 -18.71 -24.19 -1.68
N ALA A 122 -19.86 -24.22 -2.38
CA ALA A 122 -20.13 -25.19 -3.43
C ALA A 122 -19.62 -24.76 -4.82
N SER A 123 -18.95 -23.59 -4.92
CA SER A 123 -18.44 -23.10 -6.20
C SER A 123 -17.33 -24.01 -6.77
N SER A 124 -17.36 -24.23 -8.08
CA SER A 124 -16.36 -25.06 -8.76
C SER A 124 -15.00 -24.33 -8.90
N GLY A 125 -13.94 -25.11 -9.06
CA GLY A 125 -12.62 -24.56 -9.37
C GLY A 125 -12.58 -23.74 -10.67
N LEU A 126 -13.45 -24.04 -11.63
CA LEU A 126 -13.58 -23.28 -12.89
C LEU A 126 -14.12 -21.87 -12.64
N ILE A 127 -15.10 -21.72 -11.73
CA ILE A 127 -15.62 -20.41 -11.35
C ILE A 127 -14.49 -19.56 -10.75
N TYR A 128 -13.70 -20.13 -9.86
CA TYR A 128 -12.53 -19.44 -9.29
C TYR A 128 -11.54 -18.99 -10.36
N ILE A 129 -11.19 -19.86 -11.30
CA ILE A 129 -10.29 -19.52 -12.41
C ILE A 129 -10.90 -18.43 -13.30
N GLY A 130 -12.21 -18.51 -13.59
CA GLY A 130 -12.94 -17.48 -14.33
C GLY A 130 -12.90 -16.12 -13.65
N VAL A 131 -13.09 -16.05 -12.33
CA VAL A 131 -12.96 -14.81 -11.54
C VAL A 131 -11.55 -14.23 -11.65
N ILE A 132 -10.52 -15.06 -11.46
CA ILE A 132 -9.12 -14.62 -11.57
C ILE A 132 -8.81 -14.11 -12.97
N ALA A 133 -9.22 -14.83 -14.03
CA ALA A 133 -8.98 -14.43 -15.41
C ALA A 133 -9.66 -13.10 -15.74
N THR A 134 -10.91 -12.93 -15.31
CA THR A 134 -11.64 -11.67 -15.49
C THR A 134 -10.92 -10.51 -14.78
N LEU A 135 -10.53 -10.67 -13.52
CA LEU A 135 -9.80 -9.64 -12.78
C LEU A 135 -8.45 -9.31 -13.42
N ALA A 136 -7.69 -10.32 -13.85
CA ALA A 136 -6.41 -10.11 -14.52
C ALA A 136 -6.56 -9.33 -15.84
N ALA A 137 -7.66 -9.54 -16.57
CA ALA A 137 -7.92 -8.89 -17.85
C ALA A 137 -8.53 -7.48 -17.72
N THR A 138 -9.34 -7.22 -16.67
CA THR A 138 -10.20 -6.02 -16.63
C THR A 138 -9.91 -5.09 -15.44
N SER A 139 -9.01 -5.46 -14.54
CA SER A 139 -8.69 -4.64 -13.36
C SER A 139 -7.18 -4.47 -13.18
N SER A 140 -6.79 -3.69 -12.18
CA SER A 140 -5.38 -3.50 -11.82
C SER A 140 -4.74 -4.73 -11.19
N LEU A 141 -5.51 -5.76 -10.76
CA LEU A 141 -4.99 -6.86 -9.94
C LEU A 141 -3.76 -7.55 -10.55
N GLY A 142 -3.80 -7.91 -11.84
CA GLY A 142 -2.67 -8.56 -12.52
C GLY A 142 -1.42 -7.68 -12.57
N PHE A 143 -1.61 -6.37 -12.79
CA PHE A 143 -0.52 -5.40 -12.87
C PHE A 143 0.11 -5.14 -11.50
N VAL A 144 -0.71 -4.86 -10.47
CA VAL A 144 -0.23 -4.61 -9.11
C VAL A 144 0.41 -5.87 -8.50
N THR A 145 -0.10 -7.05 -8.84
CA THR A 145 0.48 -8.34 -8.43
C THR A 145 1.86 -8.56 -9.06
N ALA A 146 2.03 -8.21 -10.32
CA ALA A 146 3.30 -8.34 -11.04
C ALA A 146 4.26 -7.16 -10.82
N TYR A 147 3.88 -6.20 -10.01
CA TYR A 147 4.67 -5.02 -9.67
C TYR A 147 5.63 -5.33 -8.53
N ALA A 148 6.92 -5.13 -8.74
CA ALA A 148 7.95 -5.43 -7.76
C ALA A 148 7.98 -4.38 -6.63
N MET A 149 6.85 -4.24 -5.94
CA MET A 149 6.54 -3.24 -4.92
C MET A 149 5.57 -3.84 -3.89
N PRO A 150 5.50 -3.30 -2.67
CA PRO A 150 4.58 -3.79 -1.63
C PRO A 150 3.11 -3.41 -1.85
N ASP A 151 2.78 -2.70 -2.92
CA ASP A 151 1.45 -2.10 -3.17
C ASP A 151 0.31 -3.13 -3.13
N ILE A 152 0.52 -4.33 -3.68
CA ILE A 152 -0.49 -5.41 -3.69
C ILE A 152 -0.99 -5.76 -2.28
N PHE A 153 -0.12 -5.68 -1.26
CA PHE A 153 -0.48 -6.05 0.12
C PHE A 153 -1.53 -5.12 0.73
N GLY A 154 -1.70 -3.89 0.22
CA GLY A 154 -2.78 -3.00 0.62
C GLY A 154 -4.16 -3.58 0.29
N GLY A 155 -4.38 -3.96 -0.96
CA GLY A 155 -5.62 -4.60 -1.39
C GLY A 155 -5.86 -5.96 -0.75
N LEU A 156 -4.80 -6.76 -0.61
CA LEU A 156 -4.90 -8.07 0.05
C LEU A 156 -5.25 -7.95 1.54
N ALA A 157 -4.72 -6.93 2.24
CA ALA A 157 -5.06 -6.68 3.65
C ALA A 157 -6.53 -6.28 3.80
N VAL A 158 -7.04 -5.42 2.91
CA VAL A 158 -8.46 -5.02 2.89
C VAL A 158 -9.35 -6.23 2.65
N LEU A 159 -9.04 -7.06 1.65
CA LEU A 159 -9.80 -8.29 1.37
C LEU A 159 -9.75 -9.27 2.53
N ALA A 160 -8.56 -9.52 3.09
CA ALA A 160 -8.36 -10.43 4.22
C ALA A 160 -9.14 -9.96 5.46
N ALA A 161 -9.11 -8.67 5.77
CA ALA A 161 -9.85 -8.09 6.88
C ALA A 161 -11.37 -8.23 6.68
N ALA A 162 -11.88 -7.92 5.49
CA ALA A 162 -13.30 -8.07 5.17
C ALA A 162 -13.76 -9.54 5.31
N VAL A 163 -12.96 -10.49 4.81
CA VAL A 163 -13.25 -11.93 4.93
C VAL A 163 -13.25 -12.40 6.39
N LEU A 164 -12.27 -11.98 7.19
CA LEU A 164 -12.18 -12.31 8.63
C LEU A 164 -13.37 -11.77 9.43
N ILE A 165 -13.82 -10.57 9.12
CA ILE A 165 -14.92 -9.90 9.83
C ILE A 165 -16.28 -10.50 9.43
N VAL A 166 -16.49 -10.72 8.12
CA VAL A 166 -17.82 -11.10 7.61
C VAL A 166 -18.06 -12.60 7.69
N PHE A 167 -17.04 -13.43 7.41
CA PHE A 167 -17.17 -14.89 7.32
C PHE A 167 -16.39 -15.69 8.39
N PRO A 168 -16.32 -15.25 9.67
CA PRO A 168 -15.48 -15.91 10.66
C PRO A 168 -15.81 -17.39 10.84
N ASP A 169 -17.09 -17.76 10.73
CA ASP A 169 -17.57 -19.11 10.99
C ASP A 169 -17.37 -20.06 9.79
N ARG A 170 -17.01 -19.54 8.62
CA ARG A 170 -16.77 -20.30 7.39
C ARG A 170 -15.29 -20.56 7.12
N LEU A 171 -14.40 -19.99 7.94
CA LEU A 171 -12.95 -20.11 7.78
C LEU A 171 -12.40 -21.27 8.61
N GLY A 172 -11.65 -22.17 7.96
CA GLY A 172 -10.81 -23.14 8.66
C GLY A 172 -9.70 -22.46 9.44
N ARG A 173 -9.12 -23.15 10.44
CA ARG A 173 -8.02 -22.60 11.25
C ARG A 173 -6.83 -22.12 10.41
N ALA A 174 -6.44 -22.91 9.41
CA ALA A 174 -5.31 -22.56 8.54
C ALA A 174 -5.57 -21.28 7.72
N ASP A 175 -6.77 -21.15 7.14
CA ASP A 175 -7.13 -19.95 6.38
C ASP A 175 -7.20 -18.73 7.30
N ARG A 176 -7.78 -18.86 8.49
CA ARG A 176 -7.86 -17.77 9.48
C ARG A 176 -6.47 -17.29 9.91
N LEU A 177 -5.59 -18.22 10.28
CA LEU A 177 -4.21 -17.88 10.68
C LEU A 177 -3.42 -17.30 9.51
N GLY A 178 -3.60 -17.84 8.31
CA GLY A 178 -2.96 -17.32 7.10
C GLY A 178 -3.40 -15.89 6.76
N LEU A 179 -4.70 -15.58 6.87
CA LEU A 179 -5.20 -14.21 6.66
C LEU A 179 -4.68 -13.24 7.73
N ILE A 180 -4.62 -13.67 9.01
CA ILE A 180 -4.00 -12.87 10.08
C ILE A 180 -2.52 -12.61 9.78
N ALA A 181 -1.76 -13.64 9.41
CA ALA A 181 -0.34 -13.51 9.07
C ALA A 181 -0.13 -12.58 7.86
N LEU A 182 -1.01 -12.66 6.86
CA LEU A 182 -0.98 -11.75 5.72
C LEU A 182 -1.23 -10.30 6.12
N ILE A 183 -2.21 -10.03 6.98
CA ILE A 183 -2.47 -8.69 7.50
C ILE A 183 -1.27 -8.18 8.29
N VAL A 184 -0.69 -8.99 9.17
CA VAL A 184 0.54 -8.64 9.91
C VAL A 184 1.65 -8.25 8.93
N TYR A 185 1.90 -9.09 7.91
CA TYR A 185 2.91 -8.80 6.90
C TYR A 185 2.59 -7.53 6.10
N ALA A 186 1.33 -7.31 5.72
CA ALA A 186 0.92 -6.10 5.01
C ALA A 186 1.18 -4.82 5.82
N VAL A 187 0.89 -4.84 7.13
CA VAL A 187 1.20 -3.74 8.08
C VAL A 187 2.71 -3.50 8.15
N LEU A 188 3.50 -4.57 8.18
CA LEU A 188 4.96 -4.49 8.18
C LEU A 188 5.52 -4.01 6.83
N ALA A 189 4.93 -4.43 5.72
CA ALA A 189 5.40 -4.09 4.38
C ALA A 189 5.19 -2.61 4.02
N HIS A 190 4.13 -1.98 4.53
CA HIS A 190 3.84 -0.57 4.25
C HIS A 190 3.01 0.05 5.37
N ALA A 191 3.50 1.14 5.96
CA ALA A 191 2.88 1.77 7.14
C ALA A 191 1.41 2.16 6.94
N GLU A 192 1.03 2.61 5.74
CA GLU A 192 -0.33 2.99 5.39
C GLU A 192 -1.32 1.81 5.47
N ASN A 193 -0.85 0.58 5.24
CA ASN A 193 -1.71 -0.59 5.38
C ASN A 193 -2.20 -0.75 6.82
N GLY A 194 -1.42 -0.30 7.81
CA GLY A 194 -1.85 -0.25 9.21
C GLY A 194 -3.09 0.63 9.42
N LEU A 195 -3.16 1.78 8.74
CA LEU A 195 -4.33 2.66 8.79
C LEU A 195 -5.55 2.05 8.11
N ASN A 196 -5.37 1.39 6.97
CA ASN A 196 -6.45 0.66 6.29
C ASN A 196 -6.99 -0.49 7.15
N VAL A 197 -6.11 -1.23 7.84
CA VAL A 197 -6.49 -2.32 8.76
C VAL A 197 -7.19 -1.76 10.02
N ALA A 198 -6.72 -0.64 10.56
CA ALA A 198 -7.40 0.05 11.66
C ALA A 198 -8.81 0.50 11.26
N ALA A 199 -8.94 1.07 10.06
CA ALA A 199 -10.24 1.44 9.50
C ALA A 199 -11.14 0.22 9.30
N ALA A 200 -10.61 -0.92 8.85
CA ALA A 200 -11.37 -2.17 8.71
C ALA A 200 -11.92 -2.65 10.06
N PHE A 201 -11.10 -2.58 11.12
CA PHE A 201 -11.55 -2.88 12.48
C PHE A 201 -12.69 -1.95 12.91
N VAL A 202 -12.49 -0.63 12.77
CA VAL A 202 -13.48 0.37 13.22
C VAL A 202 -14.78 0.25 12.43
N LEU A 203 -14.71 0.21 11.10
CA LEU A 203 -15.89 0.10 10.24
C LEU A 203 -16.63 -1.22 10.47
N GLY A 204 -15.91 -2.34 10.57
CA GLY A 204 -16.51 -3.64 10.85
C GLY A 204 -17.17 -3.69 12.22
N PHE A 205 -16.52 -3.17 13.26
CA PHE A 205 -17.09 -3.04 14.59
C PHE A 205 -18.38 -2.20 14.58
N LEU A 206 -18.32 -0.98 14.01
CA LEU A 206 -19.46 -0.06 13.96
C LEU A 206 -20.61 -0.64 13.15
N TRP A 207 -20.33 -1.31 12.03
CA TRP A 207 -21.31 -1.96 11.18
C TRP A 207 -22.13 -3.01 11.95
N TYR A 208 -21.45 -3.97 12.59
CA TYR A 208 -22.13 -5.03 13.34
C TYR A 208 -22.78 -4.52 14.63
N TRP A 209 -22.21 -3.53 15.29
CA TRP A 209 -22.82 -2.89 16.44
C TRP A 209 -24.15 -2.22 16.07
N ARG A 210 -24.17 -1.44 14.99
CA ARG A 210 -25.39 -0.78 14.50
C ARG A 210 -26.42 -1.75 13.93
N SER A 211 -26.02 -2.90 13.42
CA SER A 211 -26.92 -3.96 12.93
C SER A 211 -27.63 -4.73 14.05
N GLY A 212 -27.41 -4.37 15.32
CA GLY A 212 -28.09 -4.98 16.47
C GLY A 212 -27.37 -6.20 17.06
N ALA A 213 -26.15 -6.53 16.61
CA ALA A 213 -25.40 -7.67 17.15
C ALA A 213 -24.94 -7.48 18.61
N GLY A 214 -25.05 -6.25 19.15
CA GLY A 214 -24.49 -5.89 20.43
C GLY A 214 -22.96 -5.71 20.38
N TRP A 215 -22.43 -4.84 21.28
CA TRP A 215 -21.03 -4.42 21.21
C TRP A 215 -20.02 -5.57 21.38
N ARG A 216 -20.33 -6.57 22.24
CA ARG A 216 -19.42 -7.73 22.47
C ARG A 216 -19.31 -8.61 21.24
N ALA A 217 -20.41 -8.90 20.57
CA ALA A 217 -20.40 -9.71 19.36
C ALA A 217 -19.77 -8.97 18.19
N ALA A 218 -20.02 -7.66 18.05
CA ALA A 218 -19.39 -6.81 17.05
C ALA A 218 -17.85 -6.76 17.25
N PHE A 219 -17.42 -6.58 18.51
CA PHE A 219 -15.99 -6.62 18.85
C PHE A 219 -15.36 -7.98 18.55
N ALA A 220 -16.00 -9.07 18.96
CA ALA A 220 -15.48 -10.43 18.73
C ALA A 220 -15.29 -10.74 17.22
N ARG A 221 -16.18 -10.22 16.36
CA ARG A 221 -16.03 -10.35 14.90
C ARG A 221 -14.85 -9.56 14.34
N ALA A 222 -14.64 -8.33 14.81
CA ALA A 222 -13.56 -7.46 14.34
C ALA A 222 -12.21 -7.74 15.04
N ALA A 223 -12.21 -8.40 16.20
CA ALA A 223 -11.02 -8.64 17.02
C ALA A 223 -9.85 -9.32 16.28
N PRO A 224 -10.03 -10.31 15.39
CA PRO A 224 -8.90 -10.91 14.66
C PRO A 224 -8.13 -9.87 13.84
N THR A 225 -8.82 -8.88 13.26
CA THR A 225 -8.20 -7.78 12.51
C THR A 225 -7.42 -6.85 13.43
N ALA A 226 -7.99 -6.51 14.62
CA ALA A 226 -7.29 -5.72 15.63
C ALA A 226 -6.06 -6.43 16.17
N ILE A 227 -6.14 -7.73 16.45
CA ILE A 227 -5.01 -8.54 16.91
C ILE A 227 -3.90 -8.54 15.85
N ALA A 228 -4.23 -8.75 14.58
CA ALA A 228 -3.26 -8.70 13.48
C ALA A 228 -2.57 -7.33 13.40
N LEU A 229 -3.34 -6.24 13.52
CA LEU A 229 -2.82 -4.87 13.57
C LEU A 229 -1.84 -4.67 14.73
N MET A 230 -2.23 -5.06 15.94
CA MET A 230 -1.40 -4.91 17.14
C MET A 230 -0.10 -5.71 17.04
N ILE A 231 -0.16 -6.95 16.53
CA ILE A 231 1.05 -7.76 16.27
C ILE A 231 1.95 -7.05 15.25
N GLY A 232 1.38 -6.57 14.13
CA GLY A 232 2.14 -5.85 13.10
C GLY A 232 2.81 -4.59 13.64
N LEU A 233 2.09 -3.77 14.43
CA LEU A 233 2.64 -2.58 15.04
C LEU A 233 3.72 -2.89 16.09
N ALA A 234 3.52 -3.92 16.92
CA ALA A 234 4.52 -4.36 17.88
C ALA A 234 5.81 -4.85 17.21
N MET A 235 5.67 -5.62 16.13
CA MET A 235 6.82 -6.07 15.32
C MET A 235 7.51 -4.90 14.61
N ALA A 236 6.75 -3.94 14.06
CA ALA A 236 7.31 -2.74 13.44
C ALA A 236 8.10 -1.90 14.47
N GLY A 237 7.55 -1.71 15.68
CA GLY A 237 8.23 -1.01 16.77
C GLY A 237 9.48 -1.73 17.23
N GLY A 238 9.41 -3.06 17.44
CA GLY A 238 10.56 -3.89 17.80
C GLY A 238 11.63 -3.89 16.70
N GLY A 239 11.24 -3.98 15.45
CA GLY A 239 12.15 -3.87 14.32
C GLY A 239 12.81 -2.51 14.21
N GLY A 240 12.05 -1.43 14.43
CA GLY A 240 12.61 -0.08 14.50
C GLY A 240 13.66 0.06 15.60
N TRP A 241 13.40 -0.50 16.78
CA TRP A 241 14.38 -0.53 17.88
C TRP A 241 15.64 -1.32 17.49
N ILE A 242 15.47 -2.48 16.84
CA ILE A 242 16.61 -3.28 16.34
C ILE A 242 17.42 -2.49 15.31
N LEU A 243 16.76 -1.80 14.37
CA LEU A 243 17.44 -0.96 13.38
C LEU A 243 18.18 0.19 14.05
N ASN A 244 17.61 0.83 15.06
CA ASN A 244 18.31 1.87 15.82
C ASN A 244 19.63 1.35 16.45
N LEU A 245 19.60 0.13 17.00
CA LEU A 245 20.80 -0.52 17.52
C LEU A 245 21.78 -0.87 16.41
N ALA A 246 21.30 -1.44 15.30
CA ALA A 246 22.13 -1.86 14.18
C ALA A 246 22.81 -0.67 13.49
N PHE A 247 22.14 0.47 13.37
CA PHE A 247 22.69 1.69 12.79
C PHE A 247 23.39 2.61 13.81
N GLY A 248 23.29 2.31 15.11
CA GLY A 248 23.87 3.11 16.19
C GLY A 248 23.27 4.51 16.34
N ARG A 249 22.06 4.73 15.82
CA ARG A 249 21.36 6.03 15.80
C ARG A 249 19.87 5.87 15.61
N PRO A 250 19.05 6.89 15.99
CA PRO A 250 17.62 6.89 15.71
C PRO A 250 17.31 6.82 14.21
N VAL A 251 16.49 5.87 13.83
CA VAL A 251 15.95 5.71 12.48
C VAL A 251 14.51 6.17 12.50
N HIS A 252 14.25 7.36 11.96
CA HIS A 252 12.92 7.97 11.94
C HIS A 252 12.21 7.65 10.64
N MET A 253 10.89 7.44 10.72
CA MET A 253 10.05 7.29 9.51
C MET A 253 10.02 8.60 8.73
N ALA A 254 10.03 8.53 7.40
CA ALA A 254 9.96 9.69 6.51
C ALA A 254 8.70 10.54 6.78
N PRO A 255 8.78 11.87 6.65
CA PRO A 255 7.78 12.81 7.13
C PRO A 255 6.61 13.01 6.15
N PHE A 256 5.94 11.93 5.70
CA PHE A 256 4.88 11.98 4.70
C PHE A 256 3.77 12.97 5.05
N ALA A 257 3.15 12.84 6.22
CA ALA A 257 2.04 13.69 6.64
C ALA A 257 2.47 15.16 6.81
N ALA A 258 3.64 15.41 7.40
CA ALA A 258 4.16 16.77 7.57
C ALA A 258 4.46 17.40 6.21
N SER A 259 5.09 16.65 5.29
CA SER A 259 5.38 17.10 3.92
C SER A 259 4.11 17.41 3.14
N ARG A 260 3.06 16.58 3.29
CA ARG A 260 1.76 16.82 2.66
C ARG A 260 1.12 18.10 3.20
N MET A 261 1.08 18.30 4.52
CA MET A 261 0.53 19.50 5.14
C MET A 261 1.29 20.78 4.77
N LEU A 262 2.61 20.70 4.57
CA LEU A 262 3.41 21.80 4.07
C LEU A 262 3.08 22.11 2.60
N ALA A 263 2.95 21.06 1.77
CA ALA A 263 2.60 21.23 0.36
C ALA A 263 1.20 21.82 0.15
N ASP A 264 0.25 21.46 1.01
CA ASP A 264 -1.11 22.02 0.99
C ASP A 264 -1.23 23.39 1.65
N GLY A 265 -0.18 23.84 2.33
CA GLY A 265 -0.15 25.11 3.06
C GLY A 265 -0.81 25.07 4.44
N ASP A 266 -1.21 23.89 4.91
CA ASP A 266 -1.91 23.71 6.18
C ASP A 266 -0.98 23.90 7.39
N ALA A 267 0.30 23.51 7.26
CA ALA A 267 1.31 23.67 8.32
C ALA A 267 1.86 25.11 8.43
N GLN A 268 1.81 25.92 7.36
CA GLN A 268 2.35 27.29 7.38
C GLN A 268 1.65 28.21 8.39
N SER A 269 0.34 28.03 8.59
CA SER A 269 -0.42 28.81 9.59
C SER A 269 0.10 28.54 11.00
N TYR A 270 0.38 27.27 11.31
CA TYR A 270 1.01 26.88 12.57
C TYR A 270 2.44 27.42 12.70
N LEU A 271 3.27 27.27 11.67
CA LEU A 271 4.64 27.76 11.69
C LEU A 271 4.72 29.27 11.92
N ARG A 272 3.87 30.08 11.26
CA ARG A 272 3.80 31.55 11.49
C ARG A 272 3.47 31.91 12.93
N GLN A 273 2.68 31.09 13.62
CA GLN A 273 2.34 31.32 15.04
C GLN A 273 3.43 30.83 15.98
N ALA A 274 4.02 29.67 15.69
CA ALA A 274 4.96 29.00 16.58
C ALA A 274 6.40 29.53 16.45
N CYS A 275 6.86 29.83 15.24
CA CYS A 275 8.28 30.14 14.97
C CYS A 275 8.84 31.40 15.65
N PRO A 276 8.07 32.45 16.02
CA PRO A 276 8.62 33.52 16.85
C PRO A 276 9.17 33.03 18.20
N GLY A 277 8.61 31.92 18.74
CA GLY A 277 9.03 31.36 20.02
C GLY A 277 9.64 29.96 19.95
N ALA A 278 9.23 29.15 19.00
CA ALA A 278 9.71 27.80 18.79
C ALA A 278 10.90 27.76 17.82
N ARG A 279 11.89 26.92 18.12
CA ARG A 279 13.07 26.73 17.24
C ARG A 279 12.89 25.44 16.42
N LEU A 280 11.77 25.33 15.68
CA LEU A 280 11.54 24.17 14.82
C LEU A 280 12.44 24.21 13.59
N ALA A 281 12.85 23.04 13.11
CA ALA A 281 13.68 22.91 11.91
C ALA A 281 12.99 23.49 10.64
N ALA A 282 11.66 23.47 10.61
CA ALA A 282 10.86 24.01 9.50
C ALA A 282 10.48 25.49 9.62
N CYS A 283 11.04 26.25 10.58
CA CYS A 283 10.67 27.66 10.78
C CYS A 283 11.00 28.56 9.58
N ASP A 284 12.00 28.23 8.80
CA ASP A 284 12.33 28.91 7.54
C ASP A 284 11.21 28.79 6.48
N LEU A 285 10.35 27.78 6.61
CA LEU A 285 9.21 27.56 5.72
C LEU A 285 7.96 28.38 6.10
N ALA A 286 7.95 29.07 7.26
CA ALA A 286 6.77 29.77 7.77
C ALA A 286 6.18 30.79 6.77
N ASN A 287 7.04 31.47 6.01
CA ASN A 287 6.68 32.49 5.02
C ASN A 287 7.00 32.07 3.58
N SER A 288 7.48 30.85 3.38
CA SER A 288 7.77 30.34 2.04
C SER A 288 6.46 29.93 1.33
N PRO A 289 6.35 30.14 0.01
CA PRO A 289 5.22 29.63 -0.74
C PRO A 289 5.21 28.09 -0.66
N PRO A 290 4.02 27.44 -0.64
CA PRO A 290 3.93 26.01 -0.69
C PRO A 290 4.64 25.44 -1.93
N ALA A 291 5.48 24.44 -1.73
CA ALA A 291 6.13 23.67 -2.79
C ALA A 291 5.43 22.31 -2.98
N ASP A 292 5.88 21.52 -3.94
CA ASP A 292 5.38 20.14 -4.11
C ASP A 292 5.72 19.28 -2.89
N VAL A 293 4.88 18.28 -2.60
CA VAL A 293 5.09 17.34 -1.50
C VAL A 293 6.44 16.61 -1.61
N GLU A 294 6.87 16.30 -2.82
CA GLU A 294 8.15 15.65 -3.10
C GLU A 294 9.34 16.51 -2.66
N HIS A 295 9.20 17.86 -2.73
CA HIS A 295 10.24 18.76 -2.25
C HIS A 295 10.47 18.58 -0.74
N TYR A 296 9.41 18.64 0.07
CA TYR A 296 9.53 18.49 1.52
C TYR A 296 9.89 17.07 1.93
N LEU A 297 9.39 16.10 1.20
CA LEU A 297 9.60 14.69 1.51
C LEU A 297 11.04 14.24 1.22
N TRP A 298 11.64 14.73 0.13
CA TRP A 298 12.90 14.19 -0.36
C TRP A 298 14.08 15.18 -0.35
N VAL A 299 13.83 16.45 -0.52
CA VAL A 299 14.86 17.44 -0.85
C VAL A 299 15.16 18.39 0.30
N TYR A 300 14.11 18.87 0.97
CA TYR A 300 14.29 19.82 2.06
C TYR A 300 15.19 19.26 3.19
N PRO A 301 16.16 20.01 3.74
CA PRO A 301 16.39 21.46 3.59
C PRO A 301 17.52 21.85 2.61
N LEU A 302 17.81 21.07 1.58
CA LEU A 302 18.96 21.34 0.71
C LEU A 302 18.85 22.73 0.05
N GLU A 303 19.89 23.56 0.26
CA GLU A 303 19.96 24.90 -0.26
C GLU A 303 20.13 24.95 -1.80
N GLY A 304 19.66 26.02 -2.41
CA GLY A 304 19.83 26.31 -3.84
C GLY A 304 18.90 25.55 -4.78
N LEU A 305 17.93 24.81 -4.24
CA LEU A 305 16.86 24.21 -5.03
C LEU A 305 15.60 25.08 -4.89
N PRO A 306 15.21 25.84 -5.93
CA PRO A 306 14.04 26.69 -5.84
C PRO A 306 12.79 25.83 -5.57
N PRO A 307 11.88 26.28 -4.69
CA PRO A 307 10.57 25.68 -4.52
C PRO A 307 9.76 25.95 -5.81
N ALA A 308 10.03 25.18 -6.85
CA ALA A 308 9.32 25.33 -8.09
C ALA A 308 7.97 24.65 -7.99
N ARG A 309 6.89 25.38 -8.26
CA ARG A 309 5.63 24.80 -8.70
C ARG A 309 5.89 24.24 -10.10
N ILE A 310 6.13 22.95 -10.20
CA ILE A 310 6.43 22.33 -11.47
C ILE A 310 5.17 21.62 -11.96
N ALA A 311 4.83 21.90 -13.21
CA ALA A 311 3.71 21.27 -13.91
C ALA A 311 3.87 19.74 -14.08
N ASP A 312 5.07 19.21 -13.83
CA ASP A 312 5.37 17.79 -13.89
C ASP A 312 6.26 17.40 -12.69
N PRO A 313 5.67 16.95 -11.57
CA PRO A 313 6.40 16.53 -10.37
C PRO A 313 7.50 15.50 -10.66
N ALA A 314 7.27 14.56 -11.58
CA ALA A 314 8.25 13.55 -11.94
C ALA A 314 9.52 14.16 -12.57
N LYS A 315 9.38 15.21 -13.39
CA LYS A 315 10.54 15.91 -13.96
C LYS A 315 11.32 16.71 -12.92
N TYR A 316 10.59 17.30 -11.95
CA TYR A 316 11.21 18.04 -10.86
C TYR A 316 12.02 17.12 -9.97
N THR A 317 11.42 16.03 -9.52
CA THR A 317 12.08 15.04 -8.66
C THR A 317 13.36 14.52 -9.33
N LEU A 318 13.30 14.14 -10.61
CA LEU A 318 14.48 13.68 -11.34
C LEU A 318 15.58 14.72 -11.46
N ALA A 319 15.23 15.98 -11.78
CA ALA A 319 16.22 17.07 -11.89
C ALA A 319 16.86 17.40 -10.53
N GLN A 320 16.10 17.26 -9.44
CA GLN A 320 16.61 17.44 -8.08
C GLN A 320 17.49 16.28 -7.66
N PHE A 321 17.10 15.05 -7.93
CA PHE A 321 17.93 13.86 -7.74
C PHE A 321 19.26 14.02 -8.46
N ASP A 322 19.25 14.54 -9.69
CA ASP A 322 20.46 14.77 -10.46
C ASP A 322 21.41 15.78 -9.80
N ARG A 323 20.86 16.82 -9.20
CA ARG A 323 21.67 17.82 -8.48
C ARG A 323 22.19 17.30 -7.13
N LEU A 324 21.37 16.53 -6.41
CA LEU A 324 21.75 15.91 -5.13
C LEU A 324 22.90 14.92 -5.25
N GLN A 325 23.01 14.26 -6.39
CA GLN A 325 24.08 13.29 -6.63
C GLN A 325 25.42 13.94 -7.00
N LEU A 326 25.42 15.23 -7.26
CA LEU A 326 26.62 15.97 -7.67
C LEU A 326 27.30 16.71 -6.51
N ARG A 327 26.73 16.72 -5.31
CA ARG A 327 27.33 17.37 -4.15
C ARG A 327 27.12 16.58 -2.87
N HIS A 328 28.08 16.69 -1.97
CA HIS A 328 27.92 16.22 -0.59
C HIS A 328 26.96 17.11 0.19
N VAL A 329 26.21 16.51 1.09
CA VAL A 329 25.37 17.20 2.05
C VAL A 329 26.25 17.76 3.17
N THR A 330 26.00 18.98 3.60
CA THR A 330 26.68 19.56 4.75
C THR A 330 26.15 18.99 6.07
N ASP A 331 26.94 19.05 7.14
CA ASP A 331 26.50 18.62 8.48
C ASP A 331 25.28 19.41 8.95
N ALA A 332 25.19 20.71 8.65
CA ALA A 332 24.06 21.55 8.99
C ALA A 332 22.77 21.11 8.29
N GLU A 333 22.84 20.79 6.99
CA GLU A 333 21.70 20.28 6.22
C GLU A 333 21.25 18.91 6.74
N ALA A 334 22.18 18.03 7.04
CA ALA A 334 21.88 16.72 7.60
C ALA A 334 21.21 16.84 8.99
N GLU A 335 21.71 17.72 9.86
CA GLU A 335 21.12 17.98 11.17
C GLU A 335 19.72 18.59 11.05
N GLN A 336 19.55 19.60 10.18
CA GLN A 336 18.24 20.21 9.94
C GLN A 336 17.24 19.17 9.43
N ARG A 337 17.67 18.27 8.54
CA ARG A 337 16.84 17.17 8.04
C ARG A 337 16.42 16.21 9.14
N GLU A 338 17.36 15.75 9.96
CA GLU A 338 17.07 14.86 11.08
C GLU A 338 16.07 15.52 12.07
N ARG A 339 16.28 16.80 12.39
CA ARG A 339 15.36 17.56 13.24
C ARG A 339 13.98 17.69 12.62
N PHE A 340 13.89 18.04 11.33
CA PHE A 340 12.62 18.12 10.61
C PHE A 340 11.84 16.81 10.69
N VAL A 341 12.52 15.68 10.46
CA VAL A 341 11.89 14.36 10.54
C VAL A 341 11.50 14.00 11.99
N ALA A 342 12.32 14.33 12.97
CA ALA A 342 12.00 14.11 14.39
C ALA A 342 10.81 14.97 14.87
N GLU A 343 10.69 16.19 14.37
CA GLU A 343 9.67 17.17 14.74
C GLU A 343 8.35 17.01 13.95
N GLN A 344 8.27 16.07 12.97
CA GLN A 344 7.10 15.92 12.09
C GLN A 344 5.77 15.79 12.83
N GLY A 345 5.76 15.11 13.99
CA GLY A 345 4.56 14.97 14.81
C GLY A 345 4.06 16.32 15.36
N GLN A 346 4.97 17.23 15.69
CA GLN A 346 4.61 18.59 16.15
C GLN A 346 4.00 19.41 15.02
N LEU A 347 4.55 19.30 13.80
CA LEU A 347 4.02 19.95 12.60
C LEU A 347 2.61 19.49 12.28
N VAL A 348 2.38 18.17 12.31
CA VAL A 348 1.06 17.59 12.03
C VAL A 348 0.04 17.99 13.09
N VAL A 349 0.34 17.79 14.37
CA VAL A 349 -0.58 18.13 15.47
C VAL A 349 -0.81 19.63 15.56
N GLY A 350 0.25 20.43 15.39
CA GLY A 350 0.17 21.90 15.38
C GLY A 350 -0.69 22.40 14.23
N GLY A 351 -0.48 21.93 13.02
CA GLY A 351 -1.28 22.28 11.84
C GLY A 351 -2.77 21.92 12.02
N LEU A 352 -3.05 20.70 12.50
CA LEU A 352 -4.42 20.26 12.77
C LEU A 352 -5.13 21.12 13.82
N ARG A 353 -4.41 21.55 14.87
CA ARG A 353 -4.98 22.44 15.91
C ARG A 353 -5.20 23.86 15.41
N THR A 354 -4.35 24.34 14.53
CA THR A 354 -4.40 25.72 14.06
C THR A 354 -5.40 25.91 12.93
N ASP A 355 -5.46 24.95 11.99
CA ASP A 355 -6.31 25.06 10.79
C ASP A 355 -6.88 23.68 10.35
N GLY A 356 -7.45 22.95 11.30
CA GLY A 356 -7.98 21.60 11.05
C GLY A 356 -9.11 21.54 10.03
N LEU A 357 -9.90 22.62 9.90
CA LEU A 357 -10.97 22.68 8.89
C LEU A 357 -10.40 22.78 7.47
N ARG A 358 -9.36 23.58 7.29
CA ARG A 358 -8.65 23.66 6.01
C ARG A 358 -8.04 22.32 5.65
N PHE A 359 -7.32 21.68 6.59
CA PHE A 359 -6.80 20.34 6.40
C PHE A 359 -7.90 19.34 5.98
N ALA A 360 -9.04 19.33 6.69
CA ALA A 360 -10.16 18.44 6.36
C ALA A 360 -10.69 18.67 4.94
N ARG A 361 -10.80 19.94 4.51
CA ARG A 361 -11.23 20.31 3.15
C ARG A 361 -10.20 19.85 2.11
N THR A 362 -8.93 20.05 2.36
CA THR A 362 -7.85 19.68 1.44
C THR A 362 -7.75 18.15 1.34
N ALA A 363 -7.79 17.46 2.49
CA ALA A 363 -7.83 16.00 2.55
C ALA A 363 -9.04 15.41 1.79
N TRP A 364 -10.21 16.05 1.93
CA TRP A 364 -11.41 15.68 1.17
C TRP A 364 -11.18 15.83 -0.33
N THR A 365 -10.71 16.98 -0.78
CA THR A 365 -10.46 17.25 -2.20
C THR A 365 -9.44 16.26 -2.79
N ASN A 366 -8.33 16.07 -2.10
CA ASN A 366 -7.30 15.10 -2.49
C ASN A 366 -7.82 13.66 -2.48
N GLY A 367 -8.67 13.30 -1.50
CA GLY A 367 -9.30 11.99 -1.42
C GLY A 367 -10.23 11.71 -2.59
N VAL A 368 -11.04 12.69 -2.99
CA VAL A 368 -11.91 12.57 -4.18
C VAL A 368 -11.06 12.41 -5.44
N VAL A 369 -10.01 13.21 -5.59
CA VAL A 369 -9.09 13.09 -6.74
C VAL A 369 -8.41 11.71 -6.73
N ALA A 370 -7.93 11.24 -5.57
CA ALA A 370 -7.33 9.92 -5.44
C ALA A 370 -8.31 8.80 -5.80
N PHE A 371 -9.56 8.89 -5.34
CA PHE A 371 -10.60 7.89 -5.66
C PHE A 371 -10.89 7.81 -7.15
N LEU A 372 -10.89 8.94 -7.85
CA LEU A 372 -11.15 9.02 -9.29
C LEU A 372 -9.90 8.75 -10.14
N ASN A 373 -8.72 8.83 -9.54
CA ASN A 373 -7.44 8.59 -10.21
C ASN A 373 -6.97 7.16 -9.90
N PHE A 374 -7.53 6.19 -10.63
CA PHE A 374 -7.14 4.79 -10.53
C PHE A 374 -6.82 4.24 -11.93
N GLY A 375 -6.39 3.00 -11.95
CA GLY A 375 -5.99 2.36 -13.19
C GLY A 375 -4.48 2.37 -13.37
N VAL A 376 -4.04 1.47 -14.21
CA VAL A 376 -2.64 1.30 -14.56
C VAL A 376 -2.25 2.44 -15.49
N SER A 377 -1.52 3.41 -14.96
CA SER A 377 -1.19 4.65 -15.64
C SER A 377 0.34 4.86 -15.68
N ARG A 378 0.74 6.12 -15.87
CA ARG A 378 2.13 6.58 -15.92
C ARG A 378 2.99 6.12 -14.74
N ASP A 379 2.39 5.86 -13.57
CA ASP A 379 3.10 5.41 -12.37
C ASP A 379 3.66 3.98 -12.53
N PHE A 380 3.14 3.21 -13.49
CA PHE A 380 3.65 1.89 -13.86
C PHE A 380 4.62 1.93 -15.06
N ASP A 381 4.87 3.12 -15.62
CA ASP A 381 5.82 3.34 -16.73
C ASP A 381 7.22 3.61 -16.19
N SER A 382 7.97 2.55 -15.95
CA SER A 382 9.34 2.61 -15.40
C SER A 382 10.40 3.12 -16.39
N ALA A 383 10.11 3.16 -17.68
CA ALA A 383 11.10 3.57 -18.70
C ALA A 383 11.63 4.99 -18.48
N ARG A 384 10.83 5.88 -17.88
CA ARG A 384 11.26 7.25 -17.57
C ARG A 384 12.38 7.33 -16.54
N LEU A 385 12.50 6.35 -15.64
CA LEU A 385 13.49 6.35 -14.56
C LEU A 385 14.82 5.75 -15.00
N VAL A 386 14.80 4.83 -15.95
CA VAL A 386 15.98 4.11 -16.42
C VAL A 386 16.69 4.87 -17.56
N THR A 387 15.95 5.55 -18.42
CA THR A 387 16.48 6.16 -19.66
C THR A 387 17.06 7.56 -19.48
N ARG A 388 16.78 8.27 -18.38
CA ARG A 388 17.12 9.69 -18.26
C ARG A 388 18.44 10.00 -17.54
N GLY A 389 19.18 9.05 -17.09
CA GLY A 389 20.30 9.39 -16.23
C GLY A 389 21.69 9.05 -16.74
N GLY A 390 21.92 8.31 -17.79
CA GLY A 390 23.26 7.90 -18.21
C GLY A 390 24.12 7.28 -17.08
N ARG A 391 23.51 6.92 -15.95
CA ARG A 391 24.18 6.64 -14.68
C ARG A 391 24.48 5.17 -14.55
N THR A 392 25.74 4.88 -14.50
CA THR A 392 26.30 3.54 -14.40
C THR A 392 25.78 2.76 -13.20
N GLN A 393 25.61 3.37 -12.03
CA GLN A 393 25.24 2.64 -10.81
C GLN A 393 23.76 2.22 -10.75
N LEU A 394 22.85 3.11 -11.11
CA LEU A 394 21.42 2.76 -11.21
C LEU A 394 21.23 1.66 -12.24
N ARG A 395 22.00 1.72 -13.30
CA ARG A 395 22.08 0.73 -14.34
C ARG A 395 22.56 -0.61 -13.80
N GLU A 396 23.71 -0.64 -13.14
CA GLU A 396 24.30 -1.84 -12.56
C GLU A 396 23.36 -2.51 -11.54
N GLN A 397 22.67 -1.73 -10.73
CA GLN A 397 21.69 -2.23 -9.77
C GLN A 397 20.47 -2.83 -10.47
N MET A 398 19.94 -2.18 -11.51
CA MET A 398 18.83 -2.72 -12.28
C MET A 398 19.25 -3.98 -13.04
N ASP A 399 20.44 -4.01 -13.64
CA ASP A 399 20.97 -5.18 -14.34
C ASP A 399 21.18 -6.36 -13.38
N ALA A 400 21.51 -6.10 -12.12
CA ALA A 400 21.68 -7.13 -11.10
C ALA A 400 20.36 -7.81 -10.66
N ILE A 401 19.22 -7.11 -10.76
CA ILE A 401 17.89 -7.62 -10.34
C ILE A 401 16.96 -7.92 -11.51
N LEU A 402 17.26 -7.43 -12.72
CA LEU A 402 16.52 -7.78 -13.94
C LEU A 402 17.09 -9.08 -14.54
N PRO A 403 16.26 -9.91 -15.18
CA PRO A 403 16.73 -11.08 -15.90
C PRO A 403 17.79 -10.70 -16.96
N SER A 404 18.86 -11.48 -17.04
CA SER A 404 19.87 -11.35 -18.09
C SER A 404 19.20 -11.40 -19.47
N GLY A 405 19.45 -10.41 -20.32
CA GLY A 405 18.84 -10.28 -21.65
C GLY A 405 17.83 -9.16 -21.82
N VAL A 406 17.40 -8.51 -20.74
CA VAL A 406 16.60 -7.30 -20.83
C VAL A 406 17.54 -6.09 -20.83
N GLU A 407 18.06 -5.74 -22.01
CA GLU A 407 18.92 -4.55 -22.21
C GLU A 407 18.10 -3.24 -22.09
N CYS A 408 17.41 -3.06 -20.96
CA CYS A 408 16.63 -1.86 -20.72
C CYS A 408 17.44 -0.61 -20.42
N VAL A 409 18.74 -0.66 -20.60
CA VAL A 409 19.65 0.31 -20.02
C VAL A 409 20.50 1.04 -21.07
N ARG A 410 20.30 0.78 -22.34
CA ARG A 410 20.94 1.61 -23.37
C ARG A 410 20.10 2.84 -23.63
N PRO A 411 20.69 4.06 -23.58
CA PRO A 411 19.97 5.31 -23.92
C PRO A 411 19.38 5.30 -25.34
N GLU A 412 19.91 4.44 -26.20
CA GLU A 412 19.55 4.28 -27.60
C GLU A 412 18.49 3.19 -27.86
N ALA A 413 18.19 2.36 -26.86
CA ALA A 413 17.21 1.32 -27.00
C ALA A 413 15.81 1.90 -26.70
N GLU A 414 15.15 2.48 -27.70
CA GLU A 414 13.69 2.58 -27.75
C GLU A 414 13.01 1.24 -27.45
N ALA A 415 13.77 0.15 -27.49
CA ALA A 415 13.37 -1.24 -27.25
C ALA A 415 13.08 -1.63 -25.80
N CYS A 416 13.50 -0.85 -24.77
CA CYS A 416 12.92 -1.00 -23.44
C CYS A 416 11.56 -0.34 -23.40
N GLY A 417 10.68 -0.83 -24.30
CA GLY A 417 9.43 -0.22 -24.63
C GLY A 417 8.77 0.41 -23.41
N ARG A 418 8.50 1.68 -23.52
CA ARG A 418 7.47 2.28 -22.70
C ARG A 418 6.33 1.28 -22.68
N TYR A 419 5.97 0.79 -21.50
CA TYR A 419 4.73 0.06 -21.42
C TYR A 419 3.65 1.01 -21.93
N ASP A 420 3.16 0.81 -23.14
CA ASP A 420 1.99 1.55 -23.61
C ASP A 420 0.76 0.99 -22.88
N LEU A 421 0.63 1.37 -21.63
CA LEU A 421 -0.51 1.04 -20.79
C LEU A 421 -1.68 2.02 -21.01
N GLY A 422 -1.53 2.96 -21.93
CA GLY A 422 -2.51 4.01 -22.19
C GLY A 422 -3.89 3.47 -22.57
N TRP A 423 -3.97 2.33 -23.23
CA TRP A 423 -5.24 1.68 -23.59
C TRP A 423 -5.84 0.84 -22.46
N ILE A 424 -5.04 0.42 -21.46
CA ILE A 424 -5.48 -0.42 -20.36
C ILE A 424 -6.26 0.39 -19.32
N ALA A 425 -5.80 1.60 -19.00
CA ALA A 425 -6.47 2.45 -18.04
C ALA A 425 -7.94 2.72 -18.39
N PRO A 426 -8.32 3.13 -19.63
CA PRO A 426 -9.72 3.26 -20.02
C PRO A 426 -10.53 1.98 -19.82
N LEU A 427 -9.98 0.80 -20.14
CA LEU A 427 -10.63 -0.48 -19.91
C LEU A 427 -10.93 -0.73 -18.43
N GLN A 428 -9.98 -0.41 -17.56
CA GLN A 428 -10.17 -0.53 -16.10
C GLN A 428 -11.24 0.44 -15.59
N TYR A 429 -11.24 1.69 -16.08
CA TYR A 429 -12.31 2.65 -15.74
C TYR A 429 -13.68 2.16 -16.16
N VAL A 430 -13.82 1.60 -17.36
CA VAL A 430 -15.06 1.00 -17.86
C VAL A 430 -15.48 -0.18 -16.99
N ALA A 431 -14.56 -1.09 -16.66
CA ALA A 431 -14.85 -2.25 -15.81
C ALA A 431 -15.34 -1.86 -14.41
N VAL A 432 -14.71 -0.87 -13.80
CA VAL A 432 -15.13 -0.34 -12.49
C VAL A 432 -16.49 0.34 -12.58
N LEU A 433 -16.73 1.18 -13.60
CA LEU A 433 -18.02 1.83 -13.81
C LEU A 433 -19.14 0.80 -14.02
N LEU A 434 -18.93 -0.19 -14.87
CA LEU A 434 -19.89 -1.28 -15.09
C LEU A 434 -20.16 -2.07 -13.81
N SER A 435 -19.12 -2.30 -12.99
CA SER A 435 -19.27 -2.95 -11.68
C SER A 435 -20.13 -2.13 -10.74
N PHE A 436 -19.95 -0.81 -10.65
CA PHE A 436 -20.81 0.07 -9.85
C PHE A 436 -22.26 0.08 -10.34
N VAL A 437 -22.46 0.20 -11.65
CA VAL A 437 -23.81 0.16 -12.25
C VAL A 437 -24.48 -1.18 -11.94
N PHE A 438 -23.77 -2.29 -12.13
CA PHE A 438 -24.27 -3.62 -11.87
C PHE A 438 -24.66 -3.81 -10.39
N LEU A 439 -23.76 -3.46 -9.46
CA LEU A 439 -24.03 -3.52 -8.01
C LEU A 439 -25.19 -2.62 -7.61
N GLY A 440 -25.29 -1.41 -8.17
CA GLY A 440 -26.40 -0.48 -7.92
C GLY A 440 -27.73 -1.02 -8.41
N VAL A 441 -27.79 -1.56 -9.63
CA VAL A 441 -29.01 -2.17 -10.19
C VAL A 441 -29.46 -3.38 -9.35
N CYS A 442 -28.52 -4.23 -8.93
CA CYS A 442 -28.82 -5.38 -8.09
C CYS A 442 -29.29 -4.98 -6.68
N GLY A 443 -28.72 -3.92 -6.12
CA GLY A 443 -29.17 -3.35 -4.85
C GLY A 443 -30.59 -2.78 -4.90
N LEU A 444 -30.97 -2.19 -6.03
CA LEU A 444 -32.32 -1.63 -6.25
C LEU A 444 -33.39 -2.71 -6.54
N ARG A 445 -32.98 -3.81 -7.19
CA ARG A 445 -33.89 -4.91 -7.53
C ARG A 445 -33.97 -5.93 -6.39
N ARG A 446 -35.00 -5.88 -5.58
CA ARG A 446 -35.22 -6.80 -4.44
C ARG A 446 -35.20 -8.29 -4.82
N THR A 447 -35.51 -8.65 -6.06
CA THR A 447 -35.53 -10.03 -6.57
C THR A 447 -34.13 -10.65 -6.75
N ALA A 448 -33.12 -9.80 -6.84
CA ALA A 448 -31.72 -10.20 -7.00
C ALA A 448 -30.88 -9.90 -5.76
N SER A 449 -31.52 -9.71 -4.61
CA SER A 449 -30.85 -9.29 -3.37
C SER A 449 -29.70 -10.24 -3.00
N PRO A 450 -28.52 -9.70 -2.71
CA PRO A 450 -27.43 -10.46 -2.13
C PRO A 450 -27.85 -11.07 -0.80
N THR A 451 -27.15 -12.11 -0.33
CA THR A 451 -27.28 -12.52 1.07
C THR A 451 -26.87 -11.37 1.98
N SER A 452 -27.37 -11.36 3.21
CA SER A 452 -26.95 -10.34 4.18
C SER A 452 -25.43 -10.27 4.34
N GLU A 453 -24.77 -11.43 4.34
CA GLU A 453 -23.31 -11.52 4.44
C GLU A 453 -22.59 -10.95 3.21
N LEU A 454 -23.09 -11.19 1.99
CA LEU A 454 -22.50 -10.57 0.80
C LEU A 454 -22.72 -9.06 0.82
N PHE A 455 -23.88 -8.60 1.28
CA PHE A 455 -24.13 -7.17 1.43
C PHE A 455 -23.18 -6.53 2.46
N ASP A 456 -22.97 -7.19 3.61
CA ASP A 456 -22.02 -6.74 4.64
C ASP A 456 -20.59 -6.68 4.07
N PHE A 457 -20.19 -7.73 3.33
CA PHE A 457 -18.89 -7.79 2.68
C PHE A 457 -18.67 -6.67 1.66
N LEU A 458 -19.66 -6.45 0.78
CA LEU A 458 -19.58 -5.38 -0.22
C LEU A 458 -19.54 -4.00 0.43
N SER A 459 -20.37 -3.75 1.43
CA SER A 459 -20.42 -2.48 2.14
C SER A 459 -19.10 -2.18 2.84
N LEU A 460 -18.54 -3.17 3.54
CA LEU A 460 -17.25 -3.02 4.23
C LEU A 460 -16.11 -2.82 3.23
N THR A 461 -16.06 -3.62 2.17
CA THR A 461 -14.99 -3.54 1.17
C THR A 461 -15.04 -2.22 0.41
N LEU A 462 -16.21 -1.76 -0.04
CA LEU A 462 -16.37 -0.46 -0.71
C LEU A 462 -16.02 0.70 0.22
N GLY A 463 -16.45 0.61 1.49
CA GLY A 463 -16.08 1.58 2.51
C GLY A 463 -14.55 1.69 2.68
N LEU A 464 -13.85 0.55 2.67
CA LEU A 464 -12.39 0.51 2.79
C LEU A 464 -11.66 1.02 1.54
N VAL A 465 -12.20 0.78 0.35
CA VAL A 465 -11.67 1.37 -0.91
C VAL A 465 -11.77 2.90 -0.87
N LEU A 466 -12.88 3.44 -0.35
CA LEU A 466 -13.02 4.89 -0.12
C LEU A 466 -12.04 5.39 0.94
N VAL A 467 -11.94 4.71 2.09
CA VAL A 467 -10.98 5.08 3.14
C VAL A 467 -9.56 5.12 2.62
N ASN A 468 -9.14 4.13 1.80
CA ASN A 468 -7.81 4.14 1.19
C ASN A 468 -7.56 5.42 0.37
N ALA A 469 -8.54 5.84 -0.45
CA ALA A 469 -8.40 7.06 -1.24
C ALA A 469 -8.21 8.30 -0.37
N PHE A 470 -9.01 8.43 0.71
CA PHE A 470 -8.91 9.56 1.63
C PHE A 470 -7.62 9.54 2.44
N LEU A 471 -7.16 8.39 2.91
CA LEU A 471 -5.88 8.27 3.61
C LEU A 471 -4.70 8.65 2.71
N CYS A 472 -4.67 8.14 1.47
CA CYS A 472 -3.64 8.51 0.50
C CYS A 472 -3.66 10.01 0.21
N GLY A 473 -4.84 10.57 -0.06
CA GLY A 473 -4.98 11.99 -0.35
C GLY A 473 -4.60 12.91 0.81
N ALA A 474 -4.85 12.48 2.06
CA ALA A 474 -4.55 13.26 3.26
C ALA A 474 -3.08 13.19 3.69
N ILE A 475 -2.41 12.04 3.47
CA ILE A 475 -1.09 11.77 4.07
C ILE A 475 0.04 11.83 3.03
N SER A 476 -0.23 11.41 1.79
CA SER A 476 0.79 11.30 0.76
C SER A 476 0.44 12.14 -0.47
N GLY A 477 -0.41 11.63 -1.35
CA GLY A 477 -0.85 12.33 -2.54
C GLY A 477 -1.85 11.50 -3.36
N PRO A 478 -2.60 12.15 -4.27
CA PRO A 478 -3.62 11.49 -5.09
C PRO A 478 -3.00 10.75 -6.29
N TYR A 479 -1.98 9.93 -6.04
CA TYR A 479 -1.30 9.15 -7.08
C TYR A 479 -2.14 7.95 -7.51
N GLY A 480 -2.22 7.70 -8.82
CA GLY A 480 -3.05 6.63 -9.40
C GLY A 480 -2.70 5.24 -8.87
N ARG A 481 -1.41 4.95 -8.65
CA ARG A 481 -0.96 3.67 -8.12
C ARG A 481 -1.53 3.34 -6.73
N TYR A 482 -1.75 4.35 -5.88
CA TYR A 482 -2.26 4.13 -4.53
C TYR A 482 -3.72 3.72 -4.50
N GLN A 483 -4.49 4.11 -5.49
CA GLN A 483 -5.86 3.64 -5.62
C GLN A 483 -5.93 2.36 -6.45
N ALA A 484 -5.08 2.19 -7.46
CA ALA A 484 -5.01 0.98 -8.28
C ALA A 484 -4.78 -0.30 -7.44
N ARG A 485 -4.07 -0.21 -6.29
CA ARG A 485 -3.82 -1.36 -5.41
C ARG A 485 -5.07 -1.92 -4.71
N VAL A 486 -6.17 -1.15 -4.64
CA VAL A 486 -7.44 -1.56 -3.98
C VAL A 486 -8.65 -1.52 -4.92
N GLU A 487 -8.58 -0.83 -6.07
CA GLU A 487 -9.74 -0.62 -6.94
C GLU A 487 -10.28 -1.94 -7.52
N TRP A 488 -9.44 -2.94 -7.75
CA TRP A 488 -9.82 -4.26 -8.23
C TRP A 488 -10.81 -4.99 -7.31
N LEU A 489 -10.95 -4.55 -6.07
CA LEU A 489 -11.94 -5.06 -5.12
C LEU A 489 -13.37 -4.71 -5.54
N ILE A 490 -13.57 -3.65 -6.33
CA ILE A 490 -14.88 -3.24 -6.85
C ILE A 490 -15.39 -4.27 -7.87
N PRO A 491 -14.66 -4.57 -8.97
CA PRO A 491 -15.06 -5.64 -9.88
C PRO A 491 -15.07 -7.03 -9.21
N LEU A 492 -14.20 -7.31 -8.23
CA LEU A 492 -14.30 -8.54 -7.45
C LEU A 492 -15.65 -8.65 -6.72
N GLY A 493 -16.13 -7.55 -6.12
CA GLY A 493 -17.44 -7.50 -5.48
C GLY A 493 -18.59 -7.80 -6.45
N ALA A 494 -18.54 -7.24 -7.66
CA ALA A 494 -19.51 -7.55 -8.70
C ALA A 494 -19.46 -9.03 -9.13
N LEU A 495 -18.28 -9.58 -9.30
CA LEU A 495 -18.07 -10.99 -9.63
C LEU A 495 -18.57 -11.91 -8.49
N PHE A 496 -18.43 -11.52 -7.24
CA PHE A 496 -18.95 -12.29 -6.10
C PHE A 496 -20.47 -12.43 -6.15
N LEU A 497 -21.18 -11.40 -6.57
CA LEU A 497 -22.63 -11.48 -6.77
C LEU A 497 -22.98 -12.48 -7.90
N VAL A 498 -22.21 -12.46 -8.99
CA VAL A 498 -22.37 -13.45 -10.08
C VAL A 498 -22.09 -14.87 -9.60
N VAL A 499 -21.02 -15.06 -8.83
CA VAL A 499 -20.66 -16.37 -8.24
C VAL A 499 -21.78 -16.89 -7.34
N GLN A 500 -22.35 -16.03 -6.48
CA GLN A 500 -23.46 -16.41 -5.61
C GLN A 500 -24.71 -16.80 -6.41
N TRP A 501 -25.01 -16.11 -7.50
CA TRP A 501 -26.13 -16.48 -8.36
C TRP A 501 -25.90 -17.80 -9.08
N ALA A 502 -24.68 -18.03 -9.58
CA ALA A 502 -24.32 -19.28 -10.23
C ALA A 502 -24.45 -20.48 -9.27
N GLU A 503 -24.00 -20.31 -8.02
CA GLU A 503 -24.15 -21.34 -6.97
C GLU A 503 -25.61 -21.63 -6.66
N ARG A 504 -26.43 -20.61 -6.43
CA ARG A 504 -27.88 -20.77 -6.19
C ARG A 504 -28.58 -21.48 -7.35
N ALA A 505 -28.26 -21.10 -8.60
CA ALA A 505 -28.82 -21.73 -9.78
C ALA A 505 -28.38 -23.18 -9.94
N ALA A 506 -27.16 -23.54 -9.52
CA ALA A 506 -26.66 -24.91 -9.53
C ALA A 506 -27.39 -25.77 -8.46
N LEU A 507 -27.55 -25.25 -7.24
CA LEU A 507 -28.26 -25.91 -6.16
C LEU A 507 -29.75 -26.11 -6.49
N ALA A 508 -30.40 -25.15 -7.12
CA ALA A 508 -31.79 -25.28 -7.57
C ALA A 508 -31.95 -26.39 -8.62
N ARG A 509 -31.00 -26.51 -9.56
CA ARG A 509 -31.01 -27.58 -10.59
C ARG A 509 -30.76 -28.96 -10.03
N SER A 510 -29.98 -29.10 -8.96
CA SER A 510 -29.69 -30.40 -8.32
C SER A 510 -30.78 -30.91 -7.38
N GLY A 511 -31.88 -30.15 -7.20
CA GLY A 511 -32.96 -30.49 -6.26
C GLY A 511 -32.57 -30.37 -4.78
N GLN A 512 -31.38 -29.86 -4.48
CA GLN A 512 -30.89 -29.66 -3.12
C GLN A 512 -31.35 -28.35 -2.47
N ALA A 513 -32.06 -27.51 -3.21
CA ALA A 513 -32.55 -26.22 -2.72
C ALA A 513 -33.58 -26.32 -1.58
N GLU A 514 -34.31 -27.45 -1.48
CA GLU A 514 -35.29 -27.67 -0.43
C GLU A 514 -34.73 -28.23 0.88
N ALA A 515 -33.48 -28.73 0.88
CA ALA A 515 -32.87 -29.40 2.04
C ALA A 515 -32.11 -28.47 3.00
N THR A 516 -32.02 -27.18 2.71
CA THR A 516 -31.33 -26.25 3.63
C THR A 516 -32.35 -25.76 4.67
N PRO A 517 -32.33 -26.28 5.92
CA PRO A 517 -33.25 -25.80 6.94
C PRO A 517 -32.92 -24.33 7.20
N VAL A 518 -33.92 -23.50 7.12
CA VAL A 518 -33.94 -22.12 7.60
C VAL A 518 -33.48 -22.11 9.07
N ALA A 519 -32.20 -22.07 9.30
CA ALA A 519 -31.61 -21.89 10.65
C ALA A 519 -31.90 -20.49 11.24
N ALA A 520 -32.63 -19.65 10.51
CA ALA A 520 -33.05 -18.31 10.93
C ALA A 520 -34.26 -18.28 11.86
N GLY A 521 -35.06 -19.37 11.95
CA GLY A 521 -36.26 -19.40 12.80
C GLY A 521 -36.00 -19.67 14.27
N ARG A 522 -34.94 -20.38 14.64
CA ARG A 522 -34.71 -20.83 16.03
C ARG A 522 -34.13 -19.77 16.98
N ARG A 523 -33.66 -18.62 16.48
CA ARG A 523 -33.12 -17.56 17.37
C ARG A 523 -34.23 -16.60 17.90
N ARG A 524 -35.40 -16.58 17.31
CA ARG A 524 -36.51 -15.76 17.85
C ARG A 524 -37.34 -16.47 18.92
N GLU A 525 -37.39 -17.79 18.93
CA GLU A 525 -38.17 -18.54 19.94
C GLU A 525 -37.41 -18.76 21.26
N ALA A 526 -36.08 -18.69 21.28
CA ALA A 526 -35.31 -18.83 22.51
C ALA A 526 -35.29 -17.58 23.43
N LEU A 527 -35.88 -16.48 23.01
CA LEU A 527 -36.04 -15.24 23.81
C LEU A 527 -37.44 -15.01 24.34
N ALA A 528 -38.38 -15.92 24.09
CA ALA A 528 -39.74 -15.87 24.63
C ALA A 528 -39.96 -16.97 25.67
N THR A 529 -39.19 -16.97 26.78
CA THR A 529 -39.60 -17.67 28.00
C THR A 529 -40.44 -16.72 28.82
N PRO A 530 -41.71 -17.06 29.06
CA PRO A 530 -42.54 -16.28 29.96
C PRO A 530 -42.04 -16.49 31.40
N SER A 531 -41.81 -15.36 32.09
CA SER A 531 -41.70 -15.32 33.53
C SER A 531 -42.92 -15.93 34.17
N GLY A 532 -42.83 -17.14 34.69
CA GLY A 532 -43.83 -17.73 35.55
C GLY A 532 -43.82 -17.07 36.93
N PRO A 533 -44.96 -16.92 37.58
CA PRO A 533 -45.06 -16.32 38.90
C PRO A 533 -44.66 -17.34 39.99
N GLY A 534 -43.86 -16.89 40.94
CA GLY A 534 -43.51 -17.60 42.15
C GLY A 534 -42.79 -16.67 43.12
#